data_0f62553dd4f4c5b97feb39d9099a2d78
#
_entry.id   0f62553dd4f4c5b97feb39d9099a2d78
#
_cell.length_a   1.000
_cell.length_b   1.000
_cell.length_c   1.000
_cell.angle_alpha   90.00
_cell.angle_beta   90.00
_cell.angle_gamma   90.00
#
_symmetry.space_group_name_H-M   'P 1'
#
loop_
_entity.id
_entity.type
_entity.pdbx_description
1 polymer ?
#
loop_
_entity_poly.entity_id
_entity_poly.type
_entity_poly.pdbx_seq_one_letter_code
_entity_poly.pdbx_strand_id
1 'polypeptide(L)'
;MDWIRIAIIVVPIIVLLVSIGSIYYNKYKLNKIIKHLYGMLESAISGNFTETTYDESKMSALEVKLHQYLWESETSSKNLKIEKEKINSLISDISHQTKTPIANILLYSQLLLEKSLSEEAEQCTDQIMNQTEKLNFLIGSLIKTSRLENGIITVLPQINSISGLLVSIHKQIAVQADNKHISVFIDQTQERAFFDMKWTIEAMANIVDNAIKYTPEHGRIIIKTTVYELFCRIDIVDTGIGIDKSEFNKIFMRFYRSQAVREQEGVGIGLYLAQAILSAERGYIKVASKPGEGSVFSVFLPRYN
;
A
#
# COMPACT_ATOMS: atom_id res chain seq x y z
N MET A 1 -27.96 53.49 -64.05
CA MET A 1 -28.60 53.31 -62.75
C MET A 1 -28.64 51.82 -62.36
N ASP A 2 -28.67 50.91 -63.34
CA ASP A 2 -28.78 49.44 -63.08
C ASP A 2 -27.47 48.73 -62.56
N TRP A 3 -26.30 49.23 -62.96
CA TRP A 3 -25.01 48.68 -62.51
C TRP A 3 -24.75 48.84 -60.99
N ILE A 4 -25.27 49.95 -60.41
CA ILE A 4 -25.10 50.18 -58.96
C ILE A 4 -26.04 49.23 -58.19
N ARG A 5 -27.22 48.94 -58.66
CA ARG A 5 -28.15 47.98 -58.04
C ARG A 5 -27.64 46.55 -58.12
N ILE A 6 -27.02 46.16 -59.23
CA ILE A 6 -26.41 44.86 -59.41
C ILE A 6 -25.21 44.72 -58.46
N ALA A 7 -24.34 45.74 -58.33
CA ALA A 7 -23.20 45.73 -57.42
C ALA A 7 -23.64 45.61 -55.94
N ILE A 8 -24.70 46.28 -55.51
CA ILE A 8 -25.24 46.18 -54.14
C ILE A 8 -25.68 44.78 -53.77
N ILE A 9 -26.12 43.95 -54.74
CA ILE A 9 -26.55 42.56 -54.48
C ILE A 9 -25.37 41.58 -54.64
N VAL A 10 -24.55 41.77 -55.66
CA VAL A 10 -23.48 40.82 -55.99
C VAL A 10 -22.32 40.86 -54.96
N VAL A 11 -21.92 42.05 -54.49
CA VAL A 11 -20.86 42.22 -53.55
C VAL A 11 -21.11 41.48 -52.19
N PRO A 12 -22.28 41.64 -51.55
CA PRO A 12 -22.61 40.89 -50.34
C PRO A 12 -22.61 39.36 -50.54
N ILE A 13 -23.08 38.89 -51.69
CA ILE A 13 -23.11 37.46 -52.02
C ILE A 13 -21.68 36.91 -52.14
N ILE A 14 -20.78 37.64 -52.81
CA ILE A 14 -19.36 37.26 -52.90
C ILE A 14 -18.69 37.23 -51.51
N VAL A 15 -18.95 38.27 -50.70
CA VAL A 15 -18.41 38.32 -49.31
C VAL A 15 -18.94 37.17 -48.49
N LEU A 16 -20.19 36.82 -48.62
CA LEU A 16 -20.79 35.68 -47.91
C LEU A 16 -20.16 34.34 -48.32
N LEU A 17 -19.98 34.13 -49.64
CA LEU A 17 -19.34 32.93 -50.17
C LEU A 17 -17.89 32.81 -49.73
N VAL A 18 -17.10 33.90 -49.73
CA VAL A 18 -15.73 33.93 -49.25
C VAL A 18 -15.68 33.64 -47.73
N SER A 19 -16.62 34.21 -46.98
CA SER A 19 -16.71 33.98 -45.52
C SER A 19 -17.01 32.51 -45.19
N ILE A 20 -18.01 31.91 -45.91
CA ILE A 20 -18.35 30.49 -45.77
C ILE A 20 -17.15 29.61 -46.15
N GLY A 21 -16.46 29.91 -47.27
CA GLY A 21 -15.27 29.19 -47.70
C GLY A 21 -14.12 29.26 -46.66
N SER A 22 -13.91 30.46 -46.09
CA SER A 22 -12.90 30.66 -45.02
C SER A 22 -13.24 29.87 -43.75
N ILE A 23 -14.48 29.85 -43.32
CA ILE A 23 -14.94 29.08 -42.16
C ILE A 23 -14.73 27.58 -42.41
N TYR A 24 -15.10 27.09 -43.62
CA TYR A 24 -14.92 25.67 -43.96
C TYR A 24 -13.44 25.27 -44.04
N TYR A 25 -12.60 26.11 -44.60
CA TYR A 25 -11.15 25.91 -44.64
C TYR A 25 -10.53 25.89 -43.27
N ASN A 26 -10.88 26.81 -42.37
CA ASN A 26 -10.39 26.85 -40.99
C ASN A 26 -10.85 25.62 -40.20
N LYS A 27 -12.12 25.19 -40.37
CA LYS A 27 -12.65 23.99 -39.73
C LYS A 27 -11.92 22.72 -40.20
N TYR A 28 -11.67 22.62 -41.51
CA TYR A 28 -10.89 21.51 -42.08
C TYR A 28 -9.46 21.45 -41.51
N LYS A 29 -8.77 22.60 -41.47
CA LYS A 29 -7.44 22.73 -40.92
C LYS A 29 -7.39 22.34 -39.43
N LEU A 30 -8.35 22.82 -38.65
CA LEU A 30 -8.46 22.49 -37.21
C LEU A 30 -8.70 20.98 -36.98
N ASN A 31 -9.60 20.38 -37.74
CA ASN A 31 -9.87 18.95 -37.63
C ASN A 31 -8.65 18.08 -37.98
N LYS A 32 -7.85 18.50 -38.99
CA LYS A 32 -6.59 17.82 -39.34
C LYS A 32 -5.59 17.88 -38.21
N ILE A 33 -5.47 19.04 -37.55
CA ILE A 33 -4.60 19.25 -36.37
C ILE A 33 -5.02 18.36 -35.20
N ILE A 34 -6.31 18.39 -34.85
CA ILE A 34 -6.86 17.57 -33.74
C ILE A 34 -6.62 16.10 -34.01
N LYS A 35 -6.87 15.62 -35.22
CA LYS A 35 -6.68 14.22 -35.61
C LYS A 35 -5.20 13.81 -35.48
N HIS A 36 -4.26 14.69 -35.82
CA HIS A 36 -2.83 14.45 -35.72
C HIS A 36 -2.37 14.36 -34.25
N LEU A 37 -2.81 15.33 -33.41
CA LEU A 37 -2.52 15.31 -31.96
C LEU A 37 -3.11 14.06 -31.27
N TYR A 38 -4.31 13.65 -31.69
CA TYR A 38 -4.94 12.43 -31.18
C TYR A 38 -4.12 11.18 -31.52
N GLY A 39 -3.62 11.07 -32.77
CA GLY A 39 -2.75 9.99 -33.21
C GLY A 39 -1.43 9.93 -32.45
N MET A 40 -0.82 11.10 -32.16
CA MET A 40 0.40 11.18 -31.36
C MET A 40 0.16 10.69 -29.91
N LEU A 41 -0.96 11.10 -29.32
CA LEU A 41 -1.33 10.67 -27.96
C LEU A 41 -1.58 9.16 -27.87
N GLU A 42 -2.29 8.62 -28.87
CA GLU A 42 -2.60 7.18 -28.96
C GLU A 42 -1.33 6.33 -29.17
N SER A 43 -0.38 6.81 -29.99
CA SER A 43 0.92 6.19 -30.19
C SER A 43 1.78 6.23 -28.92
N ALA A 44 1.73 7.32 -28.16
CA ALA A 44 2.40 7.44 -26.87
C ALA A 44 1.82 6.49 -25.81
N ILE A 45 0.48 6.36 -25.75
CA ILE A 45 -0.19 5.42 -24.83
C ILE A 45 0.14 3.96 -25.18
N SER A 46 0.29 3.65 -26.47
CA SER A 46 0.63 2.28 -26.93
C SER A 46 2.12 1.93 -26.84
N GLY A 47 2.99 2.87 -26.42
CA GLY A 47 4.44 2.67 -26.32
C GLY A 47 5.18 2.56 -27.66
N ASN A 48 4.53 2.91 -28.78
CA ASN A 48 5.08 2.84 -30.14
C ASN A 48 5.21 4.22 -30.78
N PHE A 49 5.90 5.13 -30.09
CA PHE A 49 6.04 6.49 -30.55
C PHE A 49 7.12 6.65 -31.63
N THR A 50 6.75 7.08 -32.86
CA THR A 50 7.66 7.33 -33.98
C THR A 50 7.58 8.78 -34.44
N GLU A 51 8.73 9.37 -34.76
CA GLU A 51 8.82 10.73 -35.28
C GLU A 51 8.11 10.88 -36.62
N THR A 52 7.26 11.92 -36.73
CA THR A 52 6.65 12.34 -37.99
C THR A 52 7.23 13.69 -38.45
N THR A 53 7.28 13.88 -39.76
CA THR A 53 7.91 15.00 -40.49
C THR A 53 7.55 16.39 -39.97
N TYR A 54 8.56 17.24 -39.77
CA TYR A 54 8.47 18.63 -39.31
C TYR A 54 8.13 19.61 -40.42
N ASP A 55 7.25 20.58 -40.14
CA ASP A 55 6.98 21.78 -40.94
C ASP A 55 7.26 23.03 -40.08
N GLU A 56 7.80 24.13 -40.68
CA GLU A 56 8.27 25.34 -39.96
C GLU A 56 7.13 26.21 -39.37
N SER A 57 6.03 25.66 -38.93
CA SER A 57 4.88 26.37 -38.34
C SER A 57 4.91 26.40 -36.82
N LYS A 58 4.19 27.36 -36.20
CA LYS A 58 4.00 27.40 -34.73
C LYS A 58 3.41 26.08 -34.18
N MET A 59 2.77 25.31 -35.04
CA MET A 59 2.23 24.00 -34.75
C MET A 59 3.33 22.97 -34.56
N SER A 60 4.37 22.99 -35.40
CA SER A 60 5.55 22.13 -35.28
C SER A 60 6.26 22.37 -33.95
N ALA A 61 6.32 23.60 -33.45
CA ALA A 61 6.91 23.90 -32.14
C ALA A 61 6.10 23.28 -30.97
N LEU A 62 4.77 23.20 -31.08
CA LEU A 62 3.91 22.53 -30.10
C LEU A 62 4.10 21.00 -30.17
N GLU A 63 4.17 20.44 -31.38
CA GLU A 63 4.41 19.02 -31.61
C GLU A 63 5.76 18.58 -31.03
N VAL A 64 6.84 19.36 -31.25
CA VAL A 64 8.16 19.10 -30.67
C VAL A 64 8.12 19.11 -29.15
N LYS A 65 7.45 20.08 -28.52
CA LYS A 65 7.33 20.14 -27.06
C LYS A 65 6.50 18.98 -26.50
N LEU A 66 5.42 18.61 -27.17
CA LEU A 66 4.61 17.48 -26.78
C LEU A 66 5.38 16.16 -26.91
N HIS A 67 6.11 15.99 -28.01
CA HIS A 67 7.01 14.87 -28.23
C HIS A 67 8.06 14.76 -27.12
N GLN A 68 8.74 15.86 -26.81
CA GLN A 68 9.75 15.89 -25.76
C GLN A 68 9.14 15.48 -24.41
N TYR A 69 7.99 16.04 -24.05
CA TYR A 69 7.30 15.71 -22.80
C TYR A 69 6.89 14.22 -22.71
N LEU A 70 6.32 13.67 -23.79
CA LEU A 70 5.90 12.28 -23.84
C LEU A 70 7.12 11.33 -23.76
N TRP A 71 8.20 11.65 -24.49
CA TRP A 71 9.45 10.88 -24.45
C TRP A 71 10.12 10.92 -23.08
N GLU A 72 10.19 12.08 -22.43
CA GLU A 72 10.69 12.23 -21.07
C GLU A 72 9.83 11.44 -20.08
N SER A 73 8.50 11.48 -20.21
CA SER A 73 7.57 10.74 -19.39
C SER A 73 7.73 9.23 -19.55
N GLU A 74 7.84 8.74 -20.79
CA GLU A 74 8.06 7.32 -21.09
C GLU A 74 9.41 6.85 -20.55
N THR A 75 10.47 7.62 -20.79
CA THR A 75 11.83 7.33 -20.31
C THR A 75 11.87 7.30 -18.78
N SER A 76 11.20 8.25 -18.12
CA SER A 76 11.10 8.30 -16.66
C SER A 76 10.35 7.06 -16.13
N SER A 77 9.23 6.70 -16.75
CA SER A 77 8.46 5.51 -16.39
C SER A 77 9.28 4.22 -16.54
N LYS A 78 10.03 4.10 -17.64
CA LYS A 78 10.93 2.97 -17.90
C LYS A 78 12.06 2.88 -16.88
N ASN A 79 12.69 4.02 -16.54
CA ASN A 79 13.74 4.08 -15.54
C ASN A 79 13.21 3.69 -14.14
N LEU A 80 12.04 4.18 -13.75
CA LEU A 80 11.39 3.78 -12.51
C LEU A 80 11.11 2.28 -12.46
N LYS A 81 10.69 1.67 -13.58
CA LYS A 81 10.49 0.22 -13.66
C LYS A 81 11.80 -0.55 -13.49
N ILE A 82 12.88 -0.11 -14.15
CA ILE A 82 14.21 -0.72 -14.03
C ILE A 82 14.75 -0.59 -12.59
N GLU A 83 14.62 0.58 -11.97
CA GLU A 83 15.01 0.77 -10.57
C GLU A 83 14.23 -0.14 -9.63
N LYS A 84 12.92 -0.24 -9.83
CA LYS A 84 12.05 -1.14 -9.10
C LYS A 84 12.48 -2.60 -9.23
N GLU A 85 12.80 -3.06 -10.44
CA GLU A 85 13.30 -4.42 -10.69
C GLU A 85 14.65 -4.67 -10.01
N LYS A 86 15.57 -3.70 -10.00
CA LYS A 86 16.85 -3.79 -9.28
C LYS A 86 16.65 -3.89 -7.76
N ILE A 87 15.78 -3.05 -7.19
CA ILE A 87 15.44 -3.12 -5.76
C ILE A 87 14.84 -4.48 -5.42
N ASN A 88 13.98 -5.01 -6.28
CA ASN A 88 13.35 -6.31 -6.10
C ASN A 88 14.38 -7.46 -6.08
N SER A 89 15.35 -7.44 -6.99
CA SER A 89 16.46 -8.40 -7.01
C SER A 89 17.29 -8.32 -5.73
N LEU A 90 17.71 -7.11 -5.33
CA LEU A 90 18.46 -6.90 -4.10
C LEU A 90 17.74 -7.42 -2.85
N ILE A 91 16.43 -7.17 -2.74
CA ILE A 91 15.62 -7.66 -1.62
C ILE A 91 15.56 -9.19 -1.62
N SER A 92 15.42 -9.80 -2.79
CA SER A 92 15.43 -11.26 -2.92
C SER A 92 16.77 -11.84 -2.49
N ASP A 93 17.87 -11.26 -2.96
CA ASP A 93 19.23 -11.70 -2.63
C ASP A 93 19.52 -11.56 -1.13
N ILE A 94 19.19 -10.40 -0.54
CA ILE A 94 19.30 -10.18 0.90
C ILE A 94 18.48 -11.21 1.67
N SER A 95 17.24 -11.49 1.22
CA SER A 95 16.36 -12.48 1.83
C SER A 95 17.01 -13.87 1.91
N HIS A 96 17.57 -14.32 0.79
CA HIS A 96 18.19 -15.62 0.71
C HIS A 96 19.53 -15.68 1.44
N GLN A 97 20.37 -14.65 1.30
CA GLN A 97 21.71 -14.62 1.91
C GLN A 97 21.68 -14.39 3.42
N THR A 98 20.64 -13.81 3.98
CA THR A 98 20.50 -13.61 5.43
C THR A 98 19.83 -14.78 6.14
N LYS A 99 18.89 -15.48 5.50
CA LYS A 99 18.20 -16.63 6.10
C LYS A 99 19.15 -17.77 6.46
N THR A 100 20.12 -18.06 5.60
CA THR A 100 21.05 -19.17 5.78
C THR A 100 21.94 -18.99 7.03
N PRO A 101 22.67 -17.86 7.22
CA PRO A 101 23.47 -17.67 8.43
C PRO A 101 22.62 -17.62 9.71
N ILE A 102 21.42 -17.03 9.66
CA ILE A 102 20.50 -17.01 10.79
C ILE A 102 20.05 -18.42 11.18
N ALA A 103 19.64 -19.23 10.19
CA ALA A 103 19.27 -20.62 10.45
C ALA A 103 20.43 -21.45 11.02
N ASN A 104 21.67 -21.20 10.55
CA ASN A 104 22.86 -21.87 11.08
C ASN A 104 23.16 -21.46 12.54
N ILE A 105 23.01 -20.16 12.86
CA ILE A 105 23.22 -19.69 14.26
C ILE A 105 22.19 -20.36 15.18
N LEU A 106 20.91 -20.40 14.80
CA LEU A 106 19.85 -21.06 15.55
C LEU A 106 20.15 -22.56 15.74
N LEU A 107 20.53 -23.23 14.63
CA LEU A 107 20.87 -24.66 14.69
C LEU A 107 22.05 -24.94 15.63
N TYR A 108 23.14 -24.17 15.52
CA TYR A 108 24.30 -24.35 16.40
C TYR A 108 23.99 -24.01 17.85
N SER A 109 23.17 -23.02 18.11
CA SER A 109 22.71 -22.70 19.46
C SER A 109 21.86 -23.83 20.06
N GLN A 110 20.96 -24.43 19.26
CA GLN A 110 20.18 -25.62 19.70
C GLN A 110 21.08 -26.81 19.99
N LEU A 111 22.08 -27.10 19.12
CA LEU A 111 23.04 -28.18 19.32
C LEU A 111 23.93 -27.95 20.55
N LEU A 112 24.20 -26.72 20.92
CA LEU A 112 24.93 -26.39 22.15
C LEU A 112 24.07 -26.69 23.37
N LEU A 113 22.78 -26.36 23.38
CA LEU A 113 21.85 -26.64 24.48
C LEU A 113 21.63 -28.15 24.72
N GLU A 114 21.84 -29.00 23.69
CA GLU A 114 21.79 -30.46 23.84
C GLU A 114 23.00 -31.02 24.58
N LYS A 115 24.04 -30.21 24.83
CA LYS A 115 25.25 -30.62 25.57
C LYS A 115 25.19 -30.15 27.02
N SER A 116 25.91 -30.83 27.89
CA SER A 116 26.04 -30.40 29.28
C SER A 116 26.87 -29.10 29.35
N LEU A 117 26.17 -27.99 29.40
CA LEU A 117 26.73 -26.64 29.53
C LEU A 117 26.81 -26.25 31.01
N SER A 118 27.66 -25.27 31.33
CA SER A 118 27.55 -24.55 32.59
C SER A 118 26.34 -23.63 32.54
N GLU A 119 25.75 -23.27 33.68
CA GLU A 119 24.58 -22.39 33.78
C GLU A 119 24.79 -21.03 33.04
N GLU A 120 26.01 -20.47 33.17
CA GLU A 120 26.36 -19.24 32.44
C GLU A 120 26.40 -19.45 30.92
N ALA A 121 26.89 -20.60 30.44
CA ALA A 121 26.95 -20.92 29.01
C ALA A 121 25.54 -21.19 28.44
N GLU A 122 24.66 -21.83 29.20
CA GLU A 122 23.25 -22.03 28.85
C GLU A 122 22.54 -20.71 28.72
N GLN A 123 22.64 -19.81 29.70
CA GLN A 123 22.05 -18.47 29.65
C GLN A 123 22.55 -17.64 28.45
N CYS A 124 23.87 -17.70 28.14
CA CYS A 124 24.43 -17.03 26.97
C CYS A 124 23.84 -17.60 25.66
N THR A 125 23.70 -18.93 25.59
CA THR A 125 23.17 -19.61 24.40
C THR A 125 21.71 -19.23 24.18
N ASP A 126 20.89 -19.19 25.23
CA ASP A 126 19.51 -18.75 25.18
C ASP A 126 19.41 -17.28 24.73
N GLN A 127 20.28 -16.41 25.19
CA GLN A 127 20.32 -15.02 24.73
C GLN A 127 20.67 -14.92 23.25
N ILE A 128 21.62 -15.71 22.74
CA ILE A 128 21.97 -15.77 21.31
C ILE A 128 20.77 -16.23 20.50
N MET A 129 20.07 -17.27 20.92
CA MET A 129 18.84 -17.74 20.25
C MET A 129 17.80 -16.65 20.18
N ASN A 130 17.48 -16.03 21.31
CA ASN A 130 16.48 -14.96 21.37
C ASN A 130 16.83 -13.77 20.47
N GLN A 131 18.11 -13.34 20.44
CA GLN A 131 18.54 -12.26 19.53
C GLN A 131 18.49 -12.67 18.06
N THR A 132 18.79 -13.93 17.77
CA THR A 132 18.75 -14.45 16.40
C THR A 132 17.32 -14.58 15.88
N GLU A 133 16.39 -15.02 16.73
CA GLU A 133 14.95 -15.03 16.39
C GLU A 133 14.41 -13.63 16.14
N LYS A 134 14.78 -12.66 16.97
CA LYS A 134 14.45 -11.24 16.75
C LYS A 134 14.99 -10.73 15.41
N LEU A 135 16.24 -11.06 15.07
CA LEU A 135 16.85 -10.68 13.81
C LEU A 135 16.13 -11.33 12.62
N ASN A 136 15.78 -12.61 12.72
CA ASN A 136 15.01 -13.32 11.70
C ASN A 136 13.64 -12.68 11.46
N PHE A 137 12.93 -12.33 12.52
CA PHE A 137 11.65 -11.62 12.45
C PHE A 137 11.80 -10.25 11.81
N LEU A 138 12.83 -9.48 12.18
CA LEU A 138 13.15 -8.17 11.60
C LEU A 138 13.34 -8.25 10.09
N ILE A 139 14.23 -9.12 9.65
CA ILE A 139 14.56 -9.29 8.24
C ILE A 139 13.34 -9.78 7.47
N GLY A 140 12.60 -10.75 8.00
CA GLY A 140 11.36 -11.25 7.41
C GLY A 140 10.33 -10.16 7.21
N SER A 141 10.10 -9.33 8.23
CA SER A 141 9.15 -8.22 8.18
C SER A 141 9.60 -7.12 7.21
N LEU A 142 10.89 -6.78 7.17
CA LEU A 142 11.45 -5.81 6.25
C LEU A 142 11.27 -6.26 4.79
N ILE A 143 11.56 -7.54 4.51
CA ILE A 143 11.41 -8.13 3.18
C ILE A 143 9.94 -8.14 2.74
N LYS A 144 9.02 -8.57 3.63
CA LYS A 144 7.57 -8.57 3.34
C LYS A 144 7.10 -7.16 3.00
N THR A 145 7.47 -6.19 3.83
CA THR A 145 7.08 -4.79 3.64
C THR A 145 7.63 -4.22 2.34
N SER A 146 8.92 -4.43 2.06
CA SER A 146 9.55 -3.95 0.85
C SER A 146 8.95 -4.58 -0.41
N ARG A 147 8.65 -5.88 -0.39
CA ARG A 147 7.96 -6.56 -1.50
C ARG A 147 6.55 -6.03 -1.74
N LEU A 148 5.83 -5.70 -0.67
CA LEU A 148 4.48 -5.11 -0.77
C LEU A 148 4.53 -3.70 -1.39
N GLU A 149 5.42 -2.84 -0.92
CA GLU A 149 5.58 -1.46 -1.42
C GLU A 149 6.05 -1.40 -2.87
N ASN A 150 6.93 -2.31 -3.24
CA ASN A 150 7.40 -2.40 -4.62
C ASN A 150 6.42 -3.15 -5.54
N GLY A 151 5.26 -3.62 -5.02
CA GLY A 151 4.23 -4.31 -5.78
C GLY A 151 4.68 -5.67 -6.33
N ILE A 152 5.69 -6.30 -5.71
CA ILE A 152 6.07 -7.69 -5.98
C ILE A 152 5.00 -8.62 -5.39
N ILE A 153 4.56 -8.27 -4.18
CA ILE A 153 3.41 -8.92 -3.56
C ILE A 153 2.17 -8.22 -4.11
N THR A 154 1.41 -8.95 -4.89
CA THR A 154 0.11 -8.51 -5.35
C THR A 154 -0.92 -8.97 -4.35
N VAL A 155 -1.59 -8.03 -3.74
CA VAL A 155 -2.78 -8.28 -2.93
C VAL A 155 -3.96 -8.47 -3.87
N LEU A 156 -4.71 -9.55 -3.71
CA LEU A 156 -5.83 -9.94 -4.57
C LEU A 156 -7.13 -9.93 -3.77
N PRO A 157 -7.75 -8.75 -3.53
CA PRO A 157 -8.98 -8.65 -2.78
C PRO A 157 -10.12 -9.39 -3.46
N GLN A 158 -10.91 -10.10 -2.67
CA GLN A 158 -12.12 -10.82 -3.06
C GLN A 158 -13.20 -10.62 -2.01
N ILE A 159 -14.44 -10.97 -2.33
CA ILE A 159 -15.53 -10.95 -1.36
C ILE A 159 -15.34 -12.09 -0.39
N ASN A 160 -14.87 -11.79 0.82
CA ASN A 160 -14.58 -12.74 1.87
C ASN A 160 -15.48 -12.54 3.09
N SER A 161 -15.63 -13.60 3.89
CA SER A 161 -16.39 -13.58 5.14
C SER A 161 -15.56 -12.95 6.27
N ILE A 162 -16.12 -11.96 6.96
CA ILE A 162 -15.53 -11.40 8.17
C ILE A 162 -15.47 -12.44 9.28
N SER A 163 -16.49 -13.27 9.44
CA SER A 163 -16.47 -14.37 10.41
C SER A 163 -15.30 -15.33 10.19
N GLY A 164 -15.01 -15.70 8.93
CA GLY A 164 -13.87 -16.55 8.59
C GLY A 164 -12.53 -15.91 8.96
N LEU A 165 -12.39 -14.61 8.73
CA LEU A 165 -11.23 -13.81 9.15
C LEU A 165 -11.07 -13.85 10.68
N LEU A 166 -12.12 -13.52 11.43
CA LEU A 166 -12.09 -13.46 12.89
C LEU A 166 -11.81 -14.82 13.54
N VAL A 167 -12.36 -15.91 12.99
CA VAL A 167 -12.02 -17.28 13.44
C VAL A 167 -10.55 -17.61 13.22
N SER A 168 -9.98 -17.20 12.09
CA SER A 168 -8.55 -17.42 11.79
C SER A 168 -7.65 -16.64 12.75
N ILE A 169 -8.00 -15.40 13.05
CA ILE A 169 -7.29 -14.56 14.03
C ILE A 169 -7.40 -15.18 15.43
N HIS A 170 -8.58 -15.56 15.87
CA HIS A 170 -8.78 -16.17 17.18
C HIS A 170 -7.87 -17.41 17.40
N LYS A 171 -7.78 -18.29 16.39
CA LYS A 171 -6.91 -19.48 16.45
C LYS A 171 -5.44 -19.12 16.61
N GLN A 172 -4.97 -18.05 15.97
CA GLN A 172 -3.56 -17.64 16.05
C GLN A 172 -3.20 -17.06 17.42
N ILE A 173 -4.10 -16.33 18.03
CA ILE A 173 -3.81 -15.59 19.27
C ILE A 173 -4.20 -16.36 20.55
N ALA A 174 -4.98 -17.43 20.45
CA ALA A 174 -5.55 -18.14 21.61
C ALA A 174 -4.48 -18.52 22.64
N VAL A 175 -3.39 -19.15 22.20
CA VAL A 175 -2.30 -19.59 23.09
C VAL A 175 -1.64 -18.41 23.79
N GLN A 176 -1.38 -17.31 23.09
CA GLN A 176 -0.73 -16.13 23.68
C GLN A 176 -1.66 -15.42 24.66
N ALA A 177 -2.93 -15.32 24.36
CA ALA A 177 -3.94 -14.73 25.22
C ALA A 177 -4.12 -15.57 26.50
N ASP A 178 -4.19 -16.91 26.36
CA ASP A 178 -4.33 -17.84 27.48
C ASP A 178 -3.11 -17.79 28.41
N ASN A 179 -1.88 -17.78 27.86
CA ASN A 179 -0.64 -17.66 28.63
C ASN A 179 -0.58 -16.37 29.47
N LYS A 180 -1.26 -15.33 29.05
CA LYS A 180 -1.32 -14.03 29.74
C LYS A 180 -2.64 -13.82 30.50
N HIS A 181 -3.50 -14.85 30.54
CA HIS A 181 -4.83 -14.80 31.16
C HIS A 181 -5.71 -13.65 30.65
N ILE A 182 -5.58 -13.28 29.36
CA ILE A 182 -6.36 -12.23 28.75
C ILE A 182 -7.67 -12.78 28.22
N SER A 183 -8.80 -12.16 28.61
CA SER A 183 -10.12 -12.52 28.11
C SER A 183 -10.34 -11.92 26.72
N VAL A 184 -10.53 -12.76 25.70
CA VAL A 184 -10.80 -12.33 24.32
C VAL A 184 -12.26 -12.58 23.97
N PHE A 185 -12.97 -11.51 23.58
CA PHE A 185 -14.36 -11.56 23.14
C PHE A 185 -14.44 -11.15 21.67
N ILE A 186 -15.10 -11.96 20.85
CA ILE A 186 -15.26 -11.69 19.41
C ILE A 186 -16.75 -11.72 19.09
N ASP A 187 -17.26 -10.60 18.56
CA ASP A 187 -18.65 -10.51 18.11
C ASP A 187 -18.87 -11.42 16.89
N GLN A 188 -19.96 -12.18 16.92
CA GLN A 188 -20.36 -12.98 15.76
C GLN A 188 -20.93 -12.06 14.68
N THR A 189 -20.53 -12.30 13.43
CA THR A 189 -21.02 -11.55 12.28
C THR A 189 -21.18 -12.47 11.07
N GLN A 190 -22.14 -12.19 10.20
CA GLN A 190 -22.29 -12.84 8.89
C GLN A 190 -21.86 -11.93 7.75
N GLU A 191 -21.31 -10.78 8.06
CA GLU A 191 -20.94 -9.77 7.10
C GLU A 191 -19.77 -10.22 6.21
N ARG A 192 -19.74 -9.62 5.03
CA ARG A 192 -18.70 -9.84 4.02
C ARG A 192 -18.10 -8.49 3.61
N ALA A 193 -16.81 -8.52 3.25
CA ALA A 193 -16.11 -7.35 2.75
C ALA A 193 -15.15 -7.76 1.63
N PHE A 194 -14.60 -6.77 0.92
CA PHE A 194 -13.71 -6.99 -0.20
C PHE A 194 -12.25 -6.85 0.28
N PHE A 195 -11.59 -7.98 0.48
CA PHE A 195 -10.22 -8.04 1.01
C PHE A 195 -9.53 -9.36 0.61
N ASP A 196 -8.20 -9.40 0.72
CA ASP A 196 -7.40 -10.62 0.57
C ASP A 196 -7.31 -11.34 1.92
N MET A 197 -7.89 -12.53 2.02
CA MET A 197 -7.97 -13.28 3.27
C MET A 197 -6.59 -13.48 3.92
N LYS A 198 -5.58 -13.85 3.13
CA LYS A 198 -4.24 -14.14 3.63
C LYS A 198 -3.55 -12.90 4.20
N TRP A 199 -3.60 -11.80 3.43
CA TRP A 199 -2.90 -10.56 3.83
C TRP A 199 -3.65 -9.82 4.93
N THR A 200 -4.98 -9.82 4.91
CA THR A 200 -5.78 -9.24 6.02
C THR A 200 -5.58 -10.00 7.33
N ILE A 201 -5.46 -11.35 7.30
CA ILE A 201 -5.09 -12.13 8.49
C ILE A 201 -3.73 -11.64 9.04
N GLU A 202 -2.72 -11.46 8.19
CA GLU A 202 -1.40 -10.95 8.60
C GLU A 202 -1.51 -9.55 9.22
N ALA A 203 -2.28 -8.63 8.61
CA ALA A 203 -2.49 -7.29 9.13
C ALA A 203 -3.19 -7.29 10.49
N MET A 204 -4.28 -8.05 10.61
CA MET A 204 -5.05 -8.20 11.85
C MET A 204 -4.22 -8.84 12.96
N ALA A 205 -3.44 -9.88 12.65
CA ALA A 205 -2.55 -10.53 13.60
C ALA A 205 -1.55 -9.52 14.21
N ASN A 206 -0.91 -8.68 13.40
CA ASN A 206 0.00 -7.64 13.89
C ASN A 206 -0.69 -6.63 14.83
N ILE A 207 -1.96 -6.32 14.61
CA ILE A 207 -2.72 -5.40 15.47
C ILE A 207 -3.09 -6.11 16.79
N VAL A 208 -3.60 -7.34 16.70
CA VAL A 208 -4.05 -8.09 17.87
C VAL A 208 -2.88 -8.55 18.73
N ASP A 209 -1.74 -8.92 18.14
CA ASP A 209 -0.50 -9.20 18.86
C ASP A 209 -0.06 -7.98 19.71
N ASN A 210 -0.17 -6.77 19.16
CA ASN A 210 0.07 -5.56 19.93
C ASN A 210 -0.95 -5.40 21.06
N ALA A 211 -2.23 -5.65 20.82
CA ALA A 211 -3.25 -5.60 21.86
C ALA A 211 -2.94 -6.58 23.01
N ILE A 212 -2.57 -7.83 22.72
CA ILE A 212 -2.17 -8.83 23.73
C ILE A 212 -0.92 -8.36 24.47
N LYS A 213 0.08 -7.90 23.74
CA LYS A 213 1.37 -7.50 24.28
C LYS A 213 1.25 -6.38 25.29
N TYR A 214 0.47 -5.34 24.98
CA TYR A 214 0.36 -4.11 25.78
C TYR A 214 -0.79 -4.14 26.80
N THR A 215 -1.64 -5.16 26.75
CA THR A 215 -2.64 -5.41 27.79
C THR A 215 -1.99 -6.15 28.96
N PRO A 216 -2.18 -5.72 30.21
CA PRO A 216 -1.68 -6.43 31.39
C PRO A 216 -2.37 -7.80 31.55
N GLU A 217 -1.78 -8.65 32.40
CA GLU A 217 -2.40 -9.92 32.78
C GLU A 217 -3.82 -9.67 33.34
N HIS A 218 -4.73 -10.62 33.05
CA HIS A 218 -6.15 -10.55 33.39
C HIS A 218 -6.92 -9.39 32.71
N GLY A 219 -6.31 -8.74 31.70
CA GLY A 219 -6.98 -7.72 30.91
C GLY A 219 -7.99 -8.29 29.92
N ARG A 220 -8.50 -7.42 29.05
CA ARG A 220 -9.57 -7.79 28.11
C ARG A 220 -9.28 -7.24 26.71
N ILE A 221 -9.58 -8.06 25.71
CA ILE A 221 -9.59 -7.64 24.30
C ILE A 221 -10.99 -7.94 23.73
N ILE A 222 -11.59 -6.98 23.05
CA ILE A 222 -12.90 -7.12 22.42
C ILE A 222 -12.76 -6.80 20.94
N ILE A 223 -13.17 -7.71 20.07
CA ILE A 223 -13.20 -7.50 18.62
C ILE A 223 -14.65 -7.36 18.18
N LYS A 224 -15.01 -6.18 17.65
CA LYS A 224 -16.38 -5.83 17.25
C LYS A 224 -16.41 -5.53 15.75
N THR A 225 -17.53 -5.88 15.11
CA THR A 225 -17.76 -5.55 13.70
C THR A 225 -18.92 -4.55 13.59
N THR A 226 -18.70 -3.47 12.84
CA THR A 226 -19.72 -2.46 12.52
C THR A 226 -19.76 -2.24 11.01
N VAL A 227 -20.95 -2.25 10.45
CA VAL A 227 -21.15 -2.10 9.01
C VAL A 227 -21.58 -0.68 8.66
N TYR A 228 -20.90 -0.09 7.68
CA TYR A 228 -21.25 1.17 7.05
C TYR A 228 -21.56 0.95 5.57
N GLU A 229 -22.02 1.98 4.89
CA GLU A 229 -22.37 1.89 3.47
C GLU A 229 -21.19 1.45 2.59
N LEU A 230 -20.02 2.05 2.78
CA LEU A 230 -18.82 1.82 1.96
C LEU A 230 -17.78 0.90 2.61
N PHE A 231 -17.85 0.68 3.92
CA PHE A 231 -16.84 -0.05 4.67
C PHE A 231 -17.45 -0.96 5.73
N CYS A 232 -16.78 -2.08 5.97
CA CYS A 232 -16.94 -2.88 7.17
C CYS A 232 -15.82 -2.51 8.14
N ARG A 233 -16.16 -2.00 9.34
CA ARG A 233 -15.20 -1.64 10.37
C ARG A 233 -15.06 -2.77 11.38
N ILE A 234 -13.83 -3.15 11.68
CA ILE A 234 -13.47 -4.10 12.73
C ILE A 234 -12.70 -3.32 13.79
N ASP A 235 -13.27 -3.19 14.98
CA ASP A 235 -12.64 -2.54 16.13
C ASP A 235 -11.97 -3.57 17.03
N ILE A 236 -10.68 -3.42 17.27
CA ILE A 236 -9.91 -4.16 18.27
C ILE A 236 -9.76 -3.24 19.46
N VAL A 237 -10.45 -3.53 20.54
CA VAL A 237 -10.48 -2.75 21.79
C VAL A 237 -9.68 -3.50 22.84
N ASP A 238 -8.63 -2.90 23.36
CA ASP A 238 -7.81 -3.44 24.44
C ASP A 238 -7.94 -2.59 25.72
N THR A 239 -7.66 -3.20 26.87
CA THR A 239 -7.57 -2.54 28.19
C THR A 239 -6.12 -2.34 28.59
N GLY A 240 -5.26 -2.04 27.63
CA GLY A 240 -3.83 -1.90 27.82
C GLY A 240 -3.40 -0.53 28.36
N ILE A 241 -2.11 -0.26 28.25
CA ILE A 241 -1.47 0.97 28.75
C ILE A 241 -1.95 2.24 28.04
N GLY A 242 -2.60 2.11 26.88
CA GLY A 242 -2.98 3.24 26.05
C GLY A 242 -1.81 3.90 25.32
N ILE A 243 -2.13 4.90 24.48
CA ILE A 243 -1.20 5.61 23.62
C ILE A 243 -1.45 7.11 23.73
N ASP A 244 -0.38 7.90 23.85
CA ASP A 244 -0.50 9.35 23.84
C ASP A 244 -0.90 9.86 22.45
N LYS A 245 -1.76 10.88 22.40
CA LYS A 245 -2.28 11.44 21.15
C LYS A 245 -1.16 11.94 20.21
N SER A 246 -0.06 12.42 20.74
CA SER A 246 1.10 12.87 19.95
C SER A 246 1.84 11.75 19.23
N GLU A 247 1.56 10.49 19.57
CA GLU A 247 2.17 9.30 18.99
C GLU A 247 1.30 8.63 17.92
N PHE A 248 0.02 8.98 17.76
CA PHE A 248 -0.93 8.33 16.86
C PHE A 248 -0.45 8.19 15.41
N ASN A 249 0.25 9.19 14.88
CA ASN A 249 0.83 9.10 13.54
C ASN A 249 2.18 8.35 13.55
N LYS A 250 2.89 8.39 14.68
CA LYS A 250 4.24 7.82 14.78
C LYS A 250 4.21 6.30 14.93
N ILE A 251 3.19 5.74 15.60
CA ILE A 251 3.08 4.29 15.81
C ILE A 251 2.95 3.49 14.50
N PHE A 252 2.59 4.15 13.40
CA PHE A 252 2.56 3.56 12.05
C PHE A 252 3.85 3.80 11.24
N MET A 253 4.87 4.45 11.84
CA MET A 253 6.18 4.61 11.20
C MET A 253 7.04 3.37 11.43
N ARG A 254 7.91 3.06 10.48
CA ARG A 254 8.86 1.94 10.59
C ARG A 254 9.80 2.15 11.79
N PHE A 255 10.03 1.09 12.55
CA PHE A 255 10.94 1.06 13.70
C PHE A 255 10.55 2.02 14.84
N TYR A 256 9.38 2.66 14.76
CA TYR A 256 8.95 3.52 15.84
C TYR A 256 8.46 2.70 17.03
N ARG A 257 8.90 3.10 18.21
CA ARG A 257 8.46 2.57 19.50
C ARG A 257 8.37 3.72 20.50
N SER A 258 7.23 3.80 21.19
CA SER A 258 7.05 4.76 22.28
C SER A 258 8.10 4.55 23.37
N GLN A 259 8.50 5.63 24.05
CA GLN A 259 9.40 5.52 25.20
C GLN A 259 8.80 4.67 26.31
N ALA A 260 7.49 4.71 26.50
CA ALA A 260 6.77 3.96 27.52
C ALA A 260 6.90 2.43 27.38
N VAL A 261 7.25 1.93 26.18
CA VAL A 261 7.30 0.49 25.87
C VAL A 261 8.67 0.03 25.34
N ARG A 262 9.73 0.82 25.56
CA ARG A 262 11.09 0.49 25.08
C ARG A 262 11.64 -0.81 25.63
N GLU A 263 11.32 -1.15 26.86
CA GLU A 263 11.79 -2.37 27.54
C GLU A 263 11.00 -3.61 27.11
N GLN A 264 9.81 -3.46 26.54
CA GLN A 264 9.03 -4.60 26.07
C GLN A 264 9.58 -5.13 24.74
N GLU A 265 9.36 -6.40 24.44
CA GLU A 265 9.81 -7.00 23.18
C GLU A 265 9.15 -6.32 21.98
N GLY A 266 9.82 -6.30 20.81
CA GLY A 266 9.27 -5.87 19.55
C GLY A 266 10.15 -4.91 18.78
N VAL A 267 9.85 -4.79 17.48
CA VAL A 267 10.72 -4.17 16.50
C VAL A 267 10.14 -2.87 15.93
N GLY A 268 8.83 -2.63 16.14
CA GLY A 268 8.14 -1.44 15.61
C GLY A 268 7.85 -1.52 14.10
N ILE A 269 7.64 -2.72 13.54
CA ILE A 269 7.28 -2.91 12.13
C ILE A 269 5.84 -3.39 11.95
N GLY A 270 5.24 -4.05 12.95
CA GLY A 270 3.95 -4.72 12.81
C GLY A 270 2.81 -3.79 12.37
N LEU A 271 2.62 -2.64 13.04
CA LEU A 271 1.56 -1.68 12.68
C LEU A 271 1.81 -1.02 11.33
N TYR A 272 3.07 -0.77 10.98
CA TYR A 272 3.41 -0.27 9.65
C TYR A 272 3.03 -1.29 8.56
N LEU A 273 3.37 -2.57 8.74
CA LEU A 273 3.01 -3.64 7.81
C LEU A 273 1.47 -3.77 7.71
N ALA A 274 0.77 -3.73 8.83
CA ALA A 274 -0.69 -3.76 8.84
C ALA A 274 -1.29 -2.61 8.03
N GLN A 275 -0.80 -1.37 8.22
CA GLN A 275 -1.25 -0.21 7.45
C GLN A 275 -0.94 -0.36 5.96
N ALA A 276 0.24 -0.85 5.60
CA ALA A 276 0.63 -1.05 4.20
C ALA A 276 -0.27 -2.08 3.50
N ILE A 277 -0.57 -3.20 4.16
CA ILE A 277 -1.48 -4.24 3.63
C ILE A 277 -2.88 -3.66 3.43
N LEU A 278 -3.45 -3.04 4.46
CA LEU A 278 -4.80 -2.48 4.39
C LEU A 278 -4.91 -1.40 3.30
N SER A 279 -3.88 -0.55 3.16
CA SER A 279 -3.84 0.46 2.09
C SER A 279 -3.80 -0.17 0.70
N ALA A 280 -3.08 -1.27 0.51
CA ALA A 280 -3.05 -2.02 -0.75
C ALA A 280 -4.42 -2.63 -1.11
N GLU A 281 -5.27 -2.90 -0.11
CA GLU A 281 -6.65 -3.37 -0.24
C GLU A 281 -7.67 -2.23 -0.39
N ARG A 282 -7.22 -0.96 -0.46
CA ARG A 282 -8.07 0.25 -0.43
C ARG A 282 -8.84 0.42 0.89
N GLY A 283 -8.40 -0.27 1.93
CA GLY A 283 -8.84 -0.10 3.29
C GLY A 283 -7.94 0.89 4.05
N TYR A 284 -8.19 1.06 5.32
CA TYR A 284 -7.35 1.90 6.18
C TYR A 284 -7.52 1.52 7.65
N ILE A 285 -6.60 2.01 8.50
CA ILE A 285 -6.61 1.82 9.94
C ILE A 285 -6.65 3.17 10.66
N LYS A 286 -7.40 3.24 11.76
CA LYS A 286 -7.42 4.38 12.68
C LYS A 286 -7.14 3.91 14.10
N VAL A 287 -6.65 4.81 14.93
CA VAL A 287 -6.43 4.57 16.36
C VAL A 287 -7.14 5.64 17.17
N ALA A 288 -7.77 5.23 18.25
CA ALA A 288 -8.28 6.08 19.32
C ALA A 288 -7.81 5.48 20.65
N SER A 289 -7.14 6.27 21.49
CA SER A 289 -6.55 5.77 22.73
C SER A 289 -6.37 6.90 23.73
N LYS A 290 -6.25 6.52 24.99
CA LYS A 290 -5.88 7.42 26.09
C LYS A 290 -4.96 6.68 27.06
N PRO A 291 -3.85 7.27 27.48
CA PRO A 291 -2.94 6.67 28.43
C PRO A 291 -3.67 6.14 29.67
N GLY A 292 -3.46 4.89 30.01
CA GLY A 292 -4.09 4.20 31.15
C GLY A 292 -5.52 3.69 30.93
N GLU A 293 -6.15 3.96 29.78
CA GLU A 293 -7.54 3.53 29.48
C GLU A 293 -7.61 2.50 28.34
N GLY A 294 -6.47 2.12 27.74
CA GLY A 294 -6.40 1.20 26.63
C GLY A 294 -6.48 1.86 25.26
N SER A 295 -6.64 1.06 24.21
CA SER A 295 -6.68 1.54 22.84
C SER A 295 -7.80 0.88 22.03
N VAL A 296 -8.22 1.57 20.97
CA VAL A 296 -9.13 1.07 19.95
C VAL A 296 -8.45 1.23 18.60
N PHE A 297 -8.11 0.11 17.98
CA PHE A 297 -7.66 0.08 16.61
C PHE A 297 -8.83 -0.29 15.70
N SER A 298 -9.21 0.61 14.81
CA SER A 298 -10.33 0.44 13.88
C SER A 298 -9.80 0.16 12.48
N VAL A 299 -10.03 -1.04 11.98
CA VAL A 299 -9.71 -1.49 10.62
C VAL A 299 -10.92 -1.33 9.74
N PHE A 300 -10.77 -0.65 8.59
CA PHE A 300 -11.82 -0.40 7.63
C PHE A 300 -11.55 -1.18 6.34
N LEU A 301 -12.36 -2.17 6.05
CA LEU A 301 -12.31 -2.98 4.83
C LEU A 301 -13.41 -2.52 3.87
N PRO A 302 -13.11 -2.32 2.57
CA PRO A 302 -14.12 -1.92 1.59
C PRO A 302 -15.27 -2.94 1.51
N ARG A 303 -16.49 -2.45 1.33
CA ARG A 303 -17.63 -3.29 0.93
C ARG A 303 -17.75 -3.26 -0.59
N TYR A 304 -18.14 -4.37 -1.13
CA TYR A 304 -18.55 -4.46 -2.53
C TYR A 304 -20.07 -4.23 -2.59
N ASN A 305 -20.48 -3.14 -3.23
CA ASN A 305 -21.88 -2.89 -3.58
C ASN A 305 -22.17 -3.43 -4.96
#